data_9c2ff07c9ab85f206a950d24dab51e15
#
_entry.id   9c2ff07c9ab85f206a950d24dab51e15
#
_cell.length_a   1.000
_cell.length_b   1.000
_cell.length_c   1.000
_cell.angle_alpha   90.00
_cell.angle_beta   90.00
_cell.angle_gamma   90.00
#
_symmetry.space_group_name_H-M   'P 1'
#
loop_
_entity.id
_entity.type
_entity.pdbx_description
1 polymer ?
#
loop_
_entity_poly.entity_id
_entity_poly.type
_entity_poly.pdbx_seq_one_letter_code
_entity_poly.pdbx_strand_id
1 'polypeptide(L)'
;MFTPPNFEQESYNNRAPEGIERKGKYKTRDRISALDDAHALIAPYAHHLRIVLANPGDLVEFEEICHLTQCEPRPIRVPCVDAVPMQFFSQLHLYHVQRWIKTMDWKVAFQIEAYLRCGLLNTHDLLFTLRTPIEEVIYDYGAGASELLRQFSEALKMRKVDESPSDCLARVRSEHLTINPLRLVQDHFSCHHVIVTPSRMLLEGPYPTQSNRVIRKYQKNDPTLVERFIRVEFRDEDHLAYRWDGGVDGTWFLQQRVGGILRQGFELGGRAFEFLAYSLSGIRGHSVWFVSPFHDPEEGYVTAEKIRSSLGDFSKLLRTPSKYAARIAQAFTPTDRSVKIRRSEWEEQPDLGPHTDGVGTISPELARKIWEERCYATRNLRESRVQPSAYQFRFLGYKGVVVVDHRLEGIKMRLRGSQRKFPMHNVEEAEFEIARSFNYPNPVHLNRLVLLSPLRTD
;
A
#
# COMPACT_ATOMS: atom_id res chain seq x y z
N MET A 1 24.90 -15.08 -5.79
CA MET A 1 24.08 -16.26 -6.07
C MET A 1 23.70 -16.87 -4.73
N PHE A 2 22.53 -16.58 -4.20
CA PHE A 2 21.99 -17.26 -3.02
C PHE A 2 20.81 -18.09 -3.50
N THR A 3 21.03 -19.38 -3.60
CA THR A 3 19.95 -20.37 -3.66
C THR A 3 19.24 -20.36 -2.30
N PRO A 4 17.92 -20.24 -2.22
CA PRO A 4 17.22 -20.44 -0.97
C PRO A 4 17.37 -21.90 -0.54
N PRO A 5 17.46 -22.19 0.77
CA PRO A 5 17.51 -23.57 1.25
C PRO A 5 16.23 -24.30 0.83
N ASN A 6 16.41 -25.49 0.25
CA ASN A 6 15.36 -26.45 0.02
C ASN A 6 14.70 -26.78 1.37
N PHE A 7 13.49 -26.33 1.55
CA PHE A 7 12.62 -26.91 2.57
C PHE A 7 12.02 -28.17 1.95
N GLU A 8 12.49 -29.33 2.43
CA GLU A 8 11.83 -30.60 2.20
C GLU A 8 10.36 -30.48 2.62
N GLN A 9 9.49 -30.92 1.74
CA GLN A 9 8.06 -31.07 2.02
C GLN A 9 7.92 -32.23 3.03
N GLU A 10 7.99 -31.92 4.32
CA GLU A 10 7.40 -32.80 5.31
C GLU A 10 5.88 -32.75 5.17
N SER A 11 5.32 -33.85 4.72
CA SER A 11 3.89 -34.09 4.70
C SER A 11 3.39 -34.12 6.14
N TYR A 12 2.88 -33.02 6.64
CA TYR A 12 2.14 -32.99 7.89
C TYR A 12 0.84 -33.77 7.72
N ASN A 13 0.83 -35.01 8.18
CA ASN A 13 -0.37 -35.78 8.46
C ASN A 13 -1.19 -35.05 9.52
N ASN A 14 -2.15 -34.24 9.09
CA ASN A 14 -3.19 -33.65 9.94
C ASN A 14 -4.12 -34.76 10.44
N ARG A 15 -3.73 -35.46 11.50
CA ARG A 15 -4.70 -36.13 12.38
C ARG A 15 -5.25 -35.07 13.32
N ALA A 16 -6.47 -34.64 13.09
CA ALA A 16 -7.22 -33.85 14.06
C ALA A 16 -7.40 -34.64 15.35
N PRO A 17 -7.32 -34.00 16.52
CA PRO A 17 -7.65 -34.65 17.77
C PRO A 17 -9.12 -35.09 17.74
N GLU A 18 -9.36 -36.37 17.96
CA GLU A 18 -10.70 -36.94 18.13
C GLU A 18 -11.37 -36.28 19.35
N GLY A 19 -12.53 -35.66 19.15
CA GLY A 19 -13.41 -35.32 20.24
C GLY A 19 -14.17 -34.02 20.26
N ILE A 20 -14.23 -33.24 19.16
CA ILE A 20 -15.17 -32.09 19.08
C ILE A 20 -15.90 -32.14 17.74
N GLU A 21 -17.12 -32.67 17.74
CA GLU A 21 -18.05 -32.56 16.60
C GLU A 21 -18.48 -31.09 16.42
N ARG A 22 -17.78 -30.36 15.59
CA ARG A 22 -18.25 -29.09 15.02
C ARG A 22 -18.86 -29.38 13.65
N LYS A 23 -20.09 -29.86 13.64
CA LYS A 23 -20.87 -30.13 12.43
C LYS A 23 -21.29 -28.80 11.80
N GLY A 24 -20.73 -28.34 10.79
CA GLY A 24 -21.18 -27.17 10.04
C GLY A 24 -20.04 -26.41 9.36
N LYS A 25 -19.09 -25.91 10.11
CA LYS A 25 -18.01 -25.05 9.57
C LYS A 25 -17.07 -25.74 8.58
N TYR A 26 -16.87 -27.05 8.67
CA TYR A 26 -15.94 -27.78 7.78
C TYR A 26 -16.49 -28.06 6.38
N LYS A 27 -17.80 -28.28 6.22
CA LYS A 27 -18.38 -28.57 4.90
C LYS A 27 -18.34 -27.39 3.92
N THR A 28 -18.48 -26.17 4.44
CA THR A 28 -18.40 -24.96 3.63
C THR A 28 -16.96 -24.67 3.20
N ARG A 29 -15.99 -24.92 4.10
CA ARG A 29 -14.57 -24.71 3.86
C ARG A 29 -14.00 -25.69 2.82
N ASP A 30 -14.38 -26.97 2.87
CA ASP A 30 -13.92 -27.98 1.92
C ASP A 30 -14.49 -27.76 0.50
N ARG A 31 -15.68 -27.15 0.39
CA ARG A 31 -16.26 -26.78 -0.91
C ARG A 31 -15.63 -25.52 -1.49
N ILE A 32 -15.18 -24.57 -0.65
CA ILE A 32 -14.46 -23.38 -1.09
C ILE A 32 -13.03 -23.75 -1.51
N SER A 33 -12.34 -24.63 -0.77
CA SER A 33 -10.99 -25.10 -1.14
C SER A 33 -10.98 -25.94 -2.44
N ALA A 34 -11.99 -26.75 -2.68
CA ALA A 34 -12.12 -27.50 -3.94
C ALA A 34 -12.40 -26.61 -5.16
N LEU A 35 -12.96 -25.41 -4.94
CA LEU A 35 -13.08 -24.38 -5.97
C LEU A 35 -11.74 -23.64 -6.22
N ASP A 36 -10.90 -23.49 -5.20
CA ASP A 36 -9.59 -22.82 -5.30
C ASP A 36 -8.63 -23.57 -6.23
N ASP A 37 -8.59 -24.91 -6.18
CA ASP A 37 -7.68 -25.71 -7.01
C ASP A 37 -8.08 -25.74 -8.49
N ALA A 38 -9.38 -25.67 -8.78
CA ALA A 38 -9.88 -25.69 -10.17
C ALA A 38 -9.90 -24.30 -10.83
N HIS A 39 -9.83 -23.21 -10.07
CA HIS A 39 -10.10 -21.85 -10.52
C HIS A 39 -9.06 -20.80 -10.08
N ALA A 40 -7.82 -21.21 -9.79
CA ALA A 40 -6.74 -20.30 -9.36
C ALA A 40 -6.55 -19.07 -10.28
N LEU A 41 -6.88 -19.19 -11.57
CA LEU A 41 -6.87 -18.08 -12.53
C LEU A 41 -8.11 -17.17 -12.44
N ILE A 42 -9.24 -17.69 -11.95
CA ILE A 42 -10.51 -16.94 -11.86
C ILE A 42 -10.72 -16.36 -10.46
N ALA A 43 -10.16 -17.00 -9.42
CA ALA A 43 -10.33 -16.59 -8.04
C ALA A 43 -10.06 -15.09 -7.78
N PRO A 44 -9.05 -14.43 -8.38
CA PRO A 44 -8.85 -13.00 -8.22
C PRO A 44 -10.00 -12.12 -8.70
N TYR A 45 -10.82 -12.63 -9.61
CA TYR A 45 -11.92 -11.91 -10.27
C TYR A 45 -13.31 -12.43 -9.89
N ALA A 46 -13.38 -13.47 -9.07
CA ALA A 46 -14.64 -14.07 -8.64
C ALA A 46 -15.27 -13.26 -7.50
N HIS A 47 -15.98 -12.20 -7.85
CA HIS A 47 -16.75 -11.40 -6.89
C HIS A 47 -18.18 -11.86 -6.70
N HIS A 48 -18.65 -12.79 -7.54
CA HIS A 48 -19.97 -13.35 -7.47
C HIS A 48 -19.86 -14.86 -7.33
N LEU A 49 -20.17 -15.37 -6.16
CA LEU A 49 -20.26 -16.79 -5.92
C LEU A 49 -21.73 -17.22 -6.17
N ARG A 50 -21.96 -18.06 -7.18
CA ARG A 50 -23.25 -18.71 -7.34
C ARG A 50 -23.26 -19.98 -6.49
N ILE A 51 -23.95 -19.94 -5.38
CA ILE A 51 -24.17 -21.12 -4.55
C ILE A 51 -25.48 -21.76 -4.99
N VAL A 52 -25.40 -23.00 -5.50
CA VAL A 52 -26.59 -23.80 -5.78
C VAL A 52 -26.84 -24.64 -4.53
N LEU A 53 -27.88 -24.28 -3.80
CA LEU A 53 -28.31 -25.02 -2.62
C LEU A 53 -29.22 -26.18 -3.09
N ALA A 54 -28.83 -27.41 -2.76
CA ALA A 54 -29.54 -28.60 -3.20
C ALA A 54 -30.81 -28.86 -2.38
N ASN A 55 -30.84 -28.38 -1.13
CA ASN A 55 -31.98 -28.60 -0.22
C ASN A 55 -32.43 -27.30 0.43
N PRO A 56 -33.74 -27.14 0.76
CA PRO A 56 -34.23 -25.97 1.47
C PRO A 56 -33.60 -25.73 2.84
N GLY A 57 -33.15 -26.78 3.54
CA GLY A 57 -32.43 -26.65 4.81
C GLY A 57 -31.06 -26.00 4.69
N ASP A 58 -30.38 -26.17 3.56
CA ASP A 58 -29.10 -25.54 3.28
C ASP A 58 -29.22 -24.01 3.14
N LEU A 59 -30.40 -23.52 2.75
CA LEU A 59 -30.67 -22.07 2.65
C LEU A 59 -30.66 -21.40 4.03
N VAL A 60 -31.28 -22.01 5.01
CA VAL A 60 -31.34 -21.47 6.39
C VAL A 60 -29.93 -21.42 6.98
N GLU A 61 -29.14 -22.48 6.82
CA GLU A 61 -27.75 -22.53 7.28
C GLU A 61 -26.87 -21.49 6.55
N PHE A 62 -27.11 -21.27 5.27
CA PHE A 62 -26.42 -20.26 4.49
C PHE A 62 -26.78 -18.84 4.93
N GLU A 63 -28.05 -18.57 5.19
CA GLU A 63 -28.52 -17.27 5.69
C GLU A 63 -27.96 -16.98 7.09
N GLU A 64 -27.89 -17.98 7.97
CA GLU A 64 -27.23 -17.84 9.29
C GLU A 64 -25.73 -17.52 9.13
N ILE A 65 -25.02 -18.17 8.22
CA ILE A 65 -23.60 -17.88 7.94
C ILE A 65 -23.44 -16.46 7.40
N CYS A 66 -24.32 -16.03 6.50
CA CYS A 66 -24.31 -14.70 5.94
C CYS A 66 -24.55 -13.63 7.05
N HIS A 67 -25.48 -13.90 7.94
CA HIS A 67 -25.78 -13.02 9.08
C HIS A 67 -24.58 -12.93 10.03
N LEU A 68 -23.96 -14.07 10.37
CA LEU A 68 -22.80 -14.12 11.26
C LEU A 68 -21.55 -13.46 10.65
N THR A 69 -21.43 -13.45 9.32
CA THR A 69 -20.31 -12.84 8.61
C THR A 69 -20.59 -11.41 8.14
N GLN A 70 -21.76 -10.87 8.47
CA GLN A 70 -22.23 -9.56 7.98
C GLN A 70 -22.18 -9.43 6.45
N CYS A 71 -22.32 -10.54 5.76
CA CYS A 71 -22.34 -10.61 4.31
C CYS A 71 -23.80 -10.62 3.88
N GLU A 72 -24.31 -9.54 3.33
CA GLU A 72 -25.67 -9.50 2.77
C GLU A 72 -25.67 -10.13 1.38
N PRO A 73 -26.17 -11.38 1.20
CA PRO A 73 -26.31 -11.95 -0.12
C PRO A 73 -27.42 -11.21 -0.87
N ARG A 74 -27.12 -10.71 -2.05
CA ARG A 74 -28.17 -10.22 -2.95
C ARG A 74 -28.77 -11.42 -3.69
N PRO A 75 -30.00 -11.86 -3.38
CA PRO A 75 -30.61 -12.93 -4.10
C PRO A 75 -30.87 -12.48 -5.54
N ILE A 76 -30.16 -13.06 -6.48
CA ILE A 76 -30.48 -12.92 -7.91
C ILE A 76 -31.61 -13.88 -8.19
N ARG A 77 -32.83 -13.38 -8.31
CA ARG A 77 -33.94 -14.17 -8.86
C ARG A 77 -33.66 -14.39 -10.34
N VAL A 78 -33.08 -15.54 -10.67
CA VAL A 78 -32.99 -15.97 -12.06
C VAL A 78 -34.39 -16.41 -12.44
N PRO A 79 -35.03 -15.80 -13.46
CA PRO A 79 -36.27 -16.33 -14.00
C PRO A 79 -36.00 -17.78 -14.46
N CYS A 80 -36.78 -18.69 -13.97
CA CYS A 80 -36.70 -20.10 -14.36
C CYS A 80 -37.36 -20.29 -15.74
N VAL A 81 -36.85 -19.69 -16.77
CA VAL A 81 -37.28 -19.86 -18.15
C VAL A 81 -36.01 -20.02 -18.94
N ASP A 82 -35.91 -21.11 -19.69
CA ASP A 82 -34.98 -21.50 -20.77
C ASP A 82 -33.94 -20.49 -21.27
N ALA A 83 -33.50 -19.60 -20.39
CA ALA A 83 -32.42 -18.67 -20.64
C ALA A 83 -31.12 -19.47 -20.71
N VAL A 84 -30.46 -19.42 -21.85
CA VAL A 84 -29.06 -19.80 -22.02
C VAL A 84 -28.32 -19.42 -20.73
N PRO A 85 -27.68 -20.36 -20.02
CA PRO A 85 -27.03 -20.06 -18.78
C PRO A 85 -26.05 -18.90 -19.02
N MET A 86 -26.35 -17.72 -18.49
CA MET A 86 -25.43 -16.60 -18.56
C MET A 86 -24.16 -17.05 -17.81
N GLN A 87 -23.13 -17.33 -18.55
CA GLN A 87 -21.81 -17.65 -17.98
C GLN A 87 -21.22 -16.35 -17.45
N PHE A 88 -21.56 -16.01 -16.21
CA PHE A 88 -20.99 -14.82 -15.54
C PHE A 88 -19.45 -14.84 -15.52
N PHE A 89 -18.87 -16.05 -15.53
CA PHE A 89 -17.42 -16.26 -15.57
C PHE A 89 -17.07 -17.27 -16.65
N SER A 90 -16.81 -16.77 -17.85
CA SER A 90 -16.18 -17.55 -18.90
C SER A 90 -14.67 -17.34 -18.81
N GLN A 91 -13.88 -18.41 -18.72
CA GLN A 91 -12.43 -18.33 -18.81
C GLN A 91 -11.98 -17.66 -20.12
N LEU A 92 -12.71 -17.88 -21.18
CA LEU A 92 -12.47 -17.25 -22.48
C LEU A 92 -12.69 -15.75 -22.41
N HIS A 93 -13.77 -15.29 -21.77
CA HIS A 93 -14.02 -13.86 -21.59
C HIS A 93 -12.93 -13.22 -20.73
N LEU A 94 -12.54 -13.88 -19.64
CA LEU A 94 -11.44 -13.38 -18.80
C LEU A 94 -10.13 -13.27 -19.59
N TYR A 95 -9.80 -14.29 -20.40
CA TYR A 95 -8.63 -14.25 -21.27
C TYR A 95 -8.69 -13.07 -22.25
N HIS A 96 -9.85 -12.81 -22.87
CA HIS A 96 -10.02 -11.68 -23.78
C HIS A 96 -9.87 -10.32 -23.05
N VAL A 97 -10.43 -10.16 -21.85
CA VAL A 97 -10.24 -8.95 -21.05
C VAL A 97 -8.77 -8.77 -20.70
N GLN A 98 -8.09 -9.81 -20.20
CA GLN A 98 -6.67 -9.75 -19.85
C GLN A 98 -5.79 -9.37 -21.05
N ARG A 99 -6.11 -9.93 -22.23
CA ARG A 99 -5.40 -9.56 -23.45
C ARG A 99 -5.66 -8.12 -23.86
N TRP A 100 -6.89 -7.66 -23.73
CA TRP A 100 -7.29 -6.30 -24.06
C TRP A 100 -6.60 -5.28 -23.15
N ILE A 101 -6.64 -5.44 -21.84
CA ILE A 101 -6.00 -4.50 -20.90
C ILE A 101 -4.48 -4.41 -21.05
N LYS A 102 -3.81 -5.49 -21.53
CA LYS A 102 -2.35 -5.48 -21.79
C LYS A 102 -1.95 -4.57 -22.96
N THR A 103 -2.89 -4.14 -23.80
CA THR A 103 -2.63 -3.20 -24.92
C THR A 103 -2.76 -1.73 -24.54
N MET A 104 -3.14 -1.42 -23.31
CA MET A 104 -3.46 -0.08 -22.84
C MET A 104 -2.35 0.52 -21.99
N ASP A 105 -2.45 1.84 -21.76
CA ASP A 105 -1.73 2.48 -20.68
C ASP A 105 -2.06 1.79 -19.35
N TRP A 106 -1.06 1.60 -18.51
CA TRP A 106 -1.23 0.83 -17.28
C TRP A 106 -2.27 1.46 -16.31
N LYS A 107 -2.37 2.79 -16.24
CA LYS A 107 -3.36 3.46 -15.37
C LYS A 107 -4.78 3.15 -15.81
N VAL A 108 -4.99 3.06 -17.12
CA VAL A 108 -6.28 2.66 -17.70
C VAL A 108 -6.55 1.19 -17.41
N ALA A 109 -5.57 0.32 -17.67
CA ALA A 109 -5.66 -1.11 -17.38
C ALA A 109 -5.99 -1.38 -15.90
N PHE A 110 -5.37 -0.62 -14.98
CA PHE A 110 -5.66 -0.68 -13.55
C PHE A 110 -7.13 -0.39 -13.25
N GLN A 111 -7.71 0.66 -13.83
CA GLN A 111 -9.12 1.01 -13.59
C GLN A 111 -10.07 -0.06 -14.13
N ILE A 112 -9.80 -0.59 -15.32
CA ILE A 112 -10.64 -1.67 -15.90
C ILE A 112 -10.55 -2.93 -15.05
N GLU A 113 -9.37 -3.30 -14.60
CA GLU A 113 -9.19 -4.46 -13.70
C GLU A 113 -9.87 -4.21 -12.34
N ALA A 114 -9.89 -2.96 -11.86
CA ALA A 114 -10.59 -2.59 -10.64
C ALA A 114 -12.09 -2.85 -10.73
N TYR A 115 -12.73 -2.61 -11.88
CA TYR A 115 -14.16 -2.91 -12.05
C TYR A 115 -14.47 -4.38 -11.81
N LEU A 116 -13.63 -5.29 -12.31
CA LEU A 116 -13.79 -6.73 -12.10
C LEU A 116 -13.50 -7.12 -10.64
N ARG A 117 -12.35 -6.69 -10.12
CA ARG A 117 -11.90 -7.10 -8.77
C ARG A 117 -12.76 -6.53 -7.65
N CYS A 118 -13.36 -5.36 -7.86
CA CYS A 118 -14.31 -4.77 -6.92
C CYS A 118 -15.77 -5.22 -7.15
N GLY A 119 -16.01 -6.08 -8.15
CA GLY A 119 -17.36 -6.60 -8.46
C GLY A 119 -18.32 -5.54 -8.98
N LEU A 120 -17.81 -4.47 -9.58
CA LEU A 120 -18.62 -3.39 -10.15
C LEU A 120 -19.18 -3.75 -11.51
N LEU A 121 -18.41 -4.50 -12.29
CA LEU A 121 -18.77 -5.00 -13.62
C LEU A 121 -18.31 -6.46 -13.75
N ASN A 122 -18.93 -7.19 -14.64
CA ASN A 122 -18.50 -8.53 -15.04
C ASN A 122 -17.77 -8.51 -16.39
N THR A 123 -17.19 -9.64 -16.79
CA THR A 123 -16.44 -9.75 -18.05
C THR A 123 -17.31 -9.57 -19.29
N HIS A 124 -18.60 -9.92 -19.22
CA HIS A 124 -19.55 -9.73 -20.31
C HIS A 124 -19.83 -8.24 -20.53
N ASP A 125 -20.12 -7.49 -19.45
CA ASP A 125 -20.35 -6.04 -19.54
C ASP A 125 -19.16 -5.32 -20.15
N LEU A 126 -17.93 -5.69 -19.74
CA LEU A 126 -16.72 -5.09 -20.27
C LEU A 126 -16.48 -5.38 -21.74
N LEU A 127 -16.71 -6.63 -22.19
CA LEU A 127 -16.37 -7.01 -23.57
C LEU A 127 -17.43 -6.63 -24.59
N PHE A 128 -18.70 -6.70 -24.22
CA PHE A 128 -19.80 -6.58 -25.17
C PHE A 128 -20.59 -5.28 -25.04
N THR A 129 -20.56 -4.65 -23.87
CA THR A 129 -21.33 -3.42 -23.62
C THR A 129 -20.45 -2.19 -23.55
N LEU A 130 -19.33 -2.27 -22.82
CA LEU A 130 -18.51 -1.11 -22.48
C LEU A 130 -17.20 -1.00 -23.26
N ARG A 131 -16.80 -2.04 -24.00
CA ARG A 131 -15.51 -2.03 -24.69
C ARG A 131 -15.37 -0.85 -25.60
N THR A 132 -16.28 -0.67 -26.56
CA THR A 132 -16.24 0.49 -27.49
C THR A 132 -16.36 1.82 -26.79
N PRO A 133 -17.31 2.06 -25.84
CA PRO A 133 -17.35 3.29 -25.08
C PRO A 133 -16.07 3.60 -24.29
N ILE A 134 -15.40 2.58 -23.73
CA ILE A 134 -14.11 2.76 -23.03
C ILE A 134 -12.99 3.11 -24.02
N GLU A 135 -12.93 2.44 -25.18
CA GLU A 135 -11.97 2.75 -26.25
C GLU A 135 -12.15 4.18 -26.77
N GLU A 136 -13.38 4.67 -26.90
CA GLU A 136 -13.67 6.07 -27.20
C GLU A 136 -13.16 7.02 -26.11
N VAL A 137 -13.38 6.71 -24.83
CA VAL A 137 -12.85 7.50 -23.71
C VAL A 137 -11.31 7.57 -23.78
N ILE A 138 -10.65 6.47 -24.08
CA ILE A 138 -9.18 6.42 -24.20
C ILE A 138 -8.72 7.33 -25.37
N TYR A 139 -9.43 7.26 -26.49
CA TYR A 139 -9.11 8.07 -27.67
C TYR A 139 -9.32 9.57 -27.41
N ASP A 140 -10.46 9.95 -26.84
CA ASP A 140 -10.85 11.35 -26.68
C ASP A 140 -10.08 12.06 -25.55
N TYR A 141 -9.77 11.34 -24.46
CA TYR A 141 -9.17 11.94 -23.28
C TYR A 141 -7.67 11.63 -23.10
N GLY A 142 -7.13 10.68 -23.87
CA GLY A 142 -5.70 10.35 -23.83
C GLY A 142 -5.20 10.11 -22.39
N ALA A 143 -4.24 10.92 -21.95
CA ALA A 143 -3.68 10.83 -20.59
C ALA A 143 -4.71 11.08 -19.47
N GLY A 144 -5.82 11.75 -19.75
CA GLY A 144 -6.92 12.01 -18.81
C GLY A 144 -7.89 10.83 -18.66
N ALA A 145 -7.84 9.84 -19.55
CA ALA A 145 -8.79 8.73 -19.58
C ALA A 145 -8.82 7.96 -18.26
N SER A 146 -7.67 7.72 -17.64
CA SER A 146 -7.57 7.01 -16.37
C SER A 146 -8.31 7.71 -15.23
N GLU A 147 -8.32 9.04 -15.21
CA GLU A 147 -9.06 9.80 -14.18
C GLU A 147 -10.57 9.76 -14.43
N LEU A 148 -11.02 9.88 -15.69
CA LEU A 148 -12.44 9.69 -16.03
C LEU A 148 -12.91 8.28 -15.64
N LEU A 149 -12.13 7.25 -15.95
CA LEU A 149 -12.44 5.87 -15.60
C LEU A 149 -12.43 5.64 -14.07
N ARG A 150 -11.58 6.33 -13.33
CA ARG A 150 -11.63 6.33 -11.85
C ARG A 150 -12.96 6.92 -11.35
N GLN A 151 -13.40 8.04 -11.91
CA GLN A 151 -14.69 8.64 -11.59
C GLN A 151 -15.86 7.72 -11.94
N PHE A 152 -15.76 7.02 -13.06
CA PHE A 152 -16.72 6.00 -13.43
C PHE A 152 -16.78 4.85 -12.40
N SER A 153 -15.63 4.42 -11.83
CA SER A 153 -15.61 3.45 -10.73
C SER A 153 -16.42 3.93 -9.53
N GLU A 154 -16.24 5.19 -9.12
CA GLU A 154 -17.01 5.76 -8.01
C GLU A 154 -18.51 5.90 -8.35
N ALA A 155 -18.83 6.30 -9.56
CA ALA A 155 -20.21 6.38 -10.01
C ALA A 155 -20.90 5.01 -10.05
N LEU A 156 -20.20 3.94 -10.45
CA LEU A 156 -20.71 2.58 -10.43
C LEU A 156 -21.06 2.11 -9.00
N LYS A 157 -20.30 2.49 -7.99
CA LYS A 157 -20.60 2.17 -6.57
C LYS A 157 -21.90 2.80 -6.09
N MET A 158 -22.22 3.98 -6.63
CA MET A 158 -23.41 4.78 -6.26
C MET A 158 -24.56 4.64 -7.27
N ARG A 159 -24.40 3.76 -8.26
CA ARG A 159 -25.34 3.59 -9.37
C ARG A 159 -26.71 3.13 -8.88
N LYS A 160 -27.76 3.72 -9.44
CA LYS A 160 -29.14 3.27 -9.23
C LYS A 160 -29.36 1.91 -9.88
N VAL A 161 -30.31 1.16 -9.35
CA VAL A 161 -30.59 -0.21 -9.82
C VAL A 161 -31.06 -0.27 -11.29
N ASP A 162 -31.74 0.76 -11.73
CA ASP A 162 -32.32 0.92 -13.07
C ASP A 162 -31.37 1.60 -14.08
N GLU A 163 -30.27 2.19 -13.63
CA GLU A 163 -29.27 2.81 -14.52
C GLU A 163 -28.36 1.74 -15.13
N SER A 164 -28.23 1.69 -16.46
CA SER A 164 -27.28 0.79 -17.09
C SER A 164 -25.82 1.24 -16.89
N PRO A 165 -24.81 0.34 -16.96
CA PRO A 165 -23.41 0.75 -16.92
C PRO A 165 -23.03 1.73 -18.03
N SER A 166 -23.64 1.61 -19.22
CA SER A 166 -23.39 2.52 -20.35
C SER A 166 -23.93 3.92 -20.09
N ASP A 167 -25.14 4.03 -19.52
CA ASP A 167 -25.73 5.32 -19.16
C ASP A 167 -24.93 5.99 -18.06
N CYS A 168 -24.47 5.23 -17.08
CA CYS A 168 -23.59 5.70 -16.02
C CYS A 168 -22.28 6.28 -16.60
N LEU A 169 -21.64 5.58 -17.54
CA LEU A 169 -20.42 6.08 -18.20
C LEU A 169 -20.70 7.35 -19.02
N ALA A 170 -21.81 7.38 -19.77
CA ALA A 170 -22.20 8.57 -20.55
C ALA A 170 -22.43 9.79 -19.64
N ARG A 171 -23.07 9.59 -18.49
CA ARG A 171 -23.27 10.64 -17.48
C ARG A 171 -21.94 11.14 -16.93
N VAL A 172 -21.06 10.23 -16.49
CA VAL A 172 -19.72 10.61 -15.98
C VAL A 172 -18.92 11.38 -17.03
N ARG A 173 -18.99 10.95 -18.29
CA ARG A 173 -18.31 11.64 -19.41
C ARG A 173 -18.84 13.06 -19.61
N SER A 174 -20.15 13.29 -19.47
CA SER A 174 -20.74 14.63 -19.57
C SER A 174 -20.38 15.54 -18.39
N GLU A 175 -20.24 14.97 -17.20
CA GLU A 175 -19.92 15.71 -15.97
C GLU A 175 -18.40 15.93 -15.79
N HIS A 176 -17.55 15.12 -16.42
CA HIS A 176 -16.09 15.14 -16.24
C HIS A 176 -15.46 16.52 -16.55
N LEU A 177 -15.97 17.25 -17.51
CA LEU A 177 -15.47 18.58 -17.89
C LEU A 177 -15.58 19.63 -16.76
N THR A 178 -16.39 19.35 -15.73
CA THR A 178 -16.60 20.24 -14.59
C THR A 178 -15.69 19.93 -13.39
N ILE A 179 -14.98 18.82 -13.42
CA ILE A 179 -14.21 18.35 -12.28
C ILE A 179 -12.74 18.80 -12.41
N ASN A 180 -12.29 19.57 -11.44
CA ASN A 180 -10.89 19.98 -11.37
C ASN A 180 -9.99 18.78 -11.07
N PRO A 181 -8.86 18.62 -11.81
CA PRO A 181 -7.93 17.56 -11.52
C PRO A 181 -7.39 17.67 -10.09
N LEU A 182 -7.12 16.52 -9.46
CA LEU A 182 -6.55 16.43 -8.13
C LEU A 182 -5.24 17.23 -8.05
N ARG A 183 -5.26 18.36 -7.33
CA ARG A 183 -4.04 19.12 -7.07
C ARG A 183 -3.21 18.40 -6.03
N LEU A 184 -2.08 17.87 -6.46
CA LEU A 184 -1.11 17.28 -5.55
C LEU A 184 -0.41 18.39 -4.75
N VAL A 185 -0.34 18.24 -3.45
CA VAL A 185 0.52 19.06 -2.59
C VAL A 185 1.97 18.65 -2.84
N GLN A 186 2.91 19.57 -2.59
CA GLN A 186 4.34 19.26 -2.68
C GLN A 186 4.67 17.98 -1.88
N ASP A 187 5.60 17.20 -2.39
CA ASP A 187 6.02 15.91 -1.81
C ASP A 187 4.89 14.85 -1.69
N HIS A 188 3.81 15.01 -2.45
CA HIS A 188 2.78 14.01 -2.66
C HIS A 188 2.80 13.49 -4.09
N PHE A 189 2.33 12.29 -4.28
CA PHE A 189 2.13 11.67 -5.60
C PHE A 189 0.84 10.87 -5.62
N SER A 190 0.34 10.58 -6.82
CA SER A 190 -0.83 9.72 -7.01
C SER A 190 -0.44 8.26 -6.87
N CYS A 191 -0.85 7.63 -5.78
CA CYS A 191 -0.51 6.25 -5.44
C CYS A 191 -1.70 5.32 -5.67
N HIS A 192 -1.50 4.24 -6.40
CA HIS A 192 -2.46 3.17 -6.55
C HIS A 192 -2.40 2.24 -5.33
N HIS A 193 -3.55 1.78 -4.87
CA HIS A 193 -3.70 0.95 -3.70
C HIS A 193 -4.29 -0.41 -4.06
N VAL A 194 -3.79 -1.45 -3.40
CA VAL A 194 -4.33 -2.80 -3.44
C VAL A 194 -4.70 -3.20 -2.02
N ILE A 195 -5.95 -3.57 -1.81
CA ILE A 195 -6.43 -4.09 -0.53
C ILE A 195 -6.59 -5.60 -0.67
N VAL A 196 -5.86 -6.33 0.14
CA VAL A 196 -5.92 -7.79 0.20
C VAL A 196 -6.70 -8.19 1.43
N THR A 197 -7.86 -8.81 1.18
CA THR A 197 -8.69 -9.42 2.22
C THR A 197 -8.55 -10.95 2.18
N PRO A 198 -9.09 -11.68 3.14
CA PRO A 198 -9.10 -13.14 3.09
C PRO A 198 -9.65 -13.71 1.78
N SER A 199 -10.70 -13.13 1.22
CA SER A 199 -11.36 -13.64 0.01
C SER A 199 -11.01 -12.88 -1.27
N ARG A 200 -10.60 -11.60 -1.20
CA ARG A 200 -10.51 -10.70 -2.36
C ARG A 200 -9.21 -9.94 -2.44
N MET A 201 -8.94 -9.41 -3.63
CA MET A 201 -7.93 -8.39 -3.88
C MET A 201 -8.64 -7.23 -4.58
N LEU A 202 -8.84 -6.14 -3.85
CA LEU A 202 -9.54 -4.95 -4.32
C LEU A 202 -8.53 -3.91 -4.79
N LEU A 203 -8.91 -3.12 -5.78
CA LEU A 203 -8.08 -2.07 -6.34
C LEU A 203 -8.73 -0.71 -6.10
N GLU A 204 -7.96 0.22 -5.58
CA GLU A 204 -8.44 1.54 -5.24
C GLU A 204 -7.48 2.65 -5.67
N GLY A 205 -8.02 3.84 -5.83
CA GLY A 205 -7.24 5.03 -6.16
C GLY A 205 -7.10 5.28 -7.67
N PRO A 206 -6.08 6.07 -8.06
CA PRO A 206 -4.99 6.57 -7.20
C PRO A 206 -5.43 7.61 -6.16
N TYR A 207 -4.71 7.64 -5.01
CA TYR A 207 -4.91 8.62 -3.95
C TYR A 207 -3.68 9.49 -3.73
N PRO A 208 -3.84 10.78 -3.36
CA PRO A 208 -2.72 11.62 -2.93
C PRO A 208 -2.03 10.98 -1.71
N THR A 209 -0.77 10.61 -1.88
CA THR A 209 0.02 9.93 -0.84
C THR A 209 1.32 10.69 -0.64
N GLN A 210 1.68 10.94 0.63
CA GLN A 210 2.96 11.57 0.96
C GLN A 210 4.12 10.69 0.50
N SER A 211 5.04 11.29 -0.22
CA SER A 211 6.18 10.61 -0.83
C SER A 211 7.27 10.28 0.21
N ASN A 212 8.18 9.42 -0.17
CA ASN A 212 9.41 9.13 0.57
C ASN A 212 10.62 9.32 -0.35
N ARG A 213 11.82 9.30 0.21
CA ARG A 213 13.04 9.57 -0.57
C ARG A 213 13.28 8.60 -1.72
N VAL A 214 12.82 7.35 -1.62
CA VAL A 214 12.99 6.35 -2.67
C VAL A 214 12.14 6.73 -3.88
N ILE A 215 10.87 6.98 -3.66
CA ILE A 215 9.94 7.38 -4.73
C ILE A 215 10.37 8.71 -5.33
N ARG A 216 10.75 9.71 -4.50
CA ARG A 216 11.22 11.01 -4.97
C ARG A 216 12.47 10.93 -5.85
N LYS A 217 13.39 10.00 -5.51
CA LYS A 217 14.60 9.78 -6.33
C LYS A 217 14.23 9.44 -7.77
N TYR A 218 13.37 8.44 -7.96
CA TYR A 218 12.97 8.00 -9.30
C TYR A 218 12.02 8.97 -9.98
N GLN A 219 11.11 9.60 -9.23
CA GLN A 219 10.22 10.65 -9.75
C GLN A 219 10.97 11.85 -10.31
N LYS A 220 12.14 12.19 -9.76
CA LYS A 220 13.00 13.26 -10.25
C LYS A 220 13.57 12.94 -11.63
N ASN A 221 13.96 11.69 -11.86
CA ASN A 221 14.55 11.23 -13.10
C ASN A 221 13.49 11.10 -14.20
N ASP A 222 12.34 10.53 -13.85
CA ASP A 222 11.16 10.42 -14.72
C ASP A 222 9.88 10.43 -13.86
N PRO A 223 9.03 11.46 -13.99
CA PRO A 223 7.79 11.56 -13.23
C PRO A 223 6.81 10.39 -13.42
N THR A 224 6.90 9.65 -14.54
CA THR A 224 6.03 8.50 -14.81
C THR A 224 6.40 7.27 -13.99
N LEU A 225 7.63 7.20 -13.47
CA LEU A 225 8.12 6.06 -12.69
C LEU A 225 7.40 5.90 -11.35
N VAL A 226 6.68 6.91 -10.86
CA VAL A 226 5.87 6.77 -9.63
C VAL A 226 4.78 5.70 -9.77
N GLU A 227 4.32 5.43 -10.99
CA GLU A 227 3.31 4.41 -11.29
C GLU A 227 3.85 2.97 -11.11
N ARG A 228 5.16 2.83 -10.97
CA ARG A 228 5.81 1.54 -10.67
C ARG A 228 5.70 1.16 -9.20
N PHE A 229 5.34 2.11 -8.34
CA PHE A 229 5.22 1.91 -6.90
C PHE A 229 3.75 1.87 -6.51
N ILE A 230 3.34 0.81 -5.82
CA ILE A 230 1.98 0.67 -5.32
C ILE A 230 1.98 0.33 -3.83
N ARG A 231 0.91 0.70 -3.17
CA ARG A 231 0.69 0.38 -1.77
C ARG A 231 -0.25 -0.80 -1.64
N VAL A 232 0.17 -1.81 -0.88
CA VAL A 232 -0.63 -3.00 -0.61
C VAL A 232 -0.99 -3.00 0.87
N GLU A 233 -2.27 -3.15 1.17
CA GLU A 233 -2.81 -3.19 2.52
C GLU A 233 -3.49 -4.54 2.77
N PHE A 234 -3.20 -5.14 3.92
CA PHE A 234 -3.84 -6.37 4.35
C PHE A 234 -4.93 -6.01 5.35
N ARG A 235 -6.18 -6.31 4.99
CA ARG A 235 -7.37 -5.91 5.73
C ARG A 235 -8.26 -7.12 5.99
N ASP A 236 -9.21 -6.98 6.90
CA ASP A 236 -10.31 -7.91 7.03
C ASP A 236 -11.39 -7.63 5.95
N GLU A 237 -12.40 -8.47 5.85
CA GLU A 237 -13.47 -8.31 4.84
C GLU A 237 -14.29 -7.02 5.04
N ASP A 238 -14.35 -6.51 6.26
CA ASP A 238 -14.95 -5.21 6.62
C ASP A 238 -14.04 -4.00 6.30
N HIS A 239 -12.88 -4.24 5.65
CA HIS A 239 -11.82 -3.26 5.35
C HIS A 239 -11.16 -2.64 6.60
N LEU A 240 -11.44 -3.12 7.79
CA LEU A 240 -10.74 -2.72 8.99
C LEU A 240 -9.39 -3.47 9.13
N ALA A 241 -8.61 -3.09 10.12
CA ALA A 241 -7.39 -3.81 10.42
C ALA A 241 -7.71 -5.26 10.78
N TYR A 242 -7.02 -6.21 10.12
CA TYR A 242 -7.17 -7.63 10.43
C TYR A 242 -6.97 -7.87 11.91
N ARG A 243 -7.94 -8.50 12.54
CA ARG A 243 -7.93 -8.83 13.96
C ARG A 243 -7.88 -10.34 14.13
N TRP A 244 -6.98 -10.79 14.99
CA TRP A 244 -6.96 -12.18 15.40
C TRP A 244 -8.16 -12.44 16.32
N ASP A 245 -9.04 -13.32 15.88
CA ASP A 245 -10.09 -13.87 16.71
C ASP A 245 -9.71 -15.29 17.11
N GLY A 246 -9.69 -15.57 18.41
CA GLY A 246 -9.36 -16.90 18.94
C GLY A 246 -10.31 -18.02 18.49
N GLY A 247 -11.48 -17.66 17.95
CA GLY A 247 -12.46 -18.60 17.38
C GLY A 247 -12.25 -18.91 15.89
N VAL A 248 -11.37 -18.18 15.20
CA VAL A 248 -11.12 -18.34 13.77
C VAL A 248 -9.64 -18.63 13.54
N ASP A 249 -9.33 -19.72 12.83
CA ASP A 249 -7.97 -20.01 12.42
C ASP A 249 -7.55 -19.08 11.28
N GLY A 250 -6.83 -18.02 11.62
CA GLY A 250 -6.25 -17.05 10.67
C GLY A 250 -4.94 -17.53 10.03
N THR A 251 -4.45 -18.73 10.38
CA THR A 251 -3.14 -19.23 9.91
C THR A 251 -3.09 -19.32 8.40
N TRP A 252 -4.16 -19.80 7.75
CA TRP A 252 -4.22 -19.88 6.31
C TRP A 252 -4.09 -18.47 5.66
N PHE A 253 -4.84 -17.50 6.15
CA PHE A 253 -4.75 -16.12 5.64
C PHE A 253 -3.33 -15.58 5.77
N LEU A 254 -2.71 -15.71 6.94
CA LEU A 254 -1.37 -15.18 7.18
C LEU A 254 -0.29 -15.91 6.37
N GLN A 255 -0.33 -17.24 6.30
CA GLN A 255 0.72 -18.01 5.64
C GLN A 255 0.55 -18.08 4.12
N GLN A 256 -0.65 -18.37 3.65
CA GLN A 256 -0.91 -18.58 2.23
C GLN A 256 -1.22 -17.26 1.53
N ARG A 257 -2.17 -16.49 2.05
CA ARG A 257 -2.61 -15.27 1.38
C ARG A 257 -1.59 -14.15 1.53
N VAL A 258 -1.32 -13.72 2.75
CA VAL A 258 -0.35 -12.64 3.02
C VAL A 258 1.06 -13.07 2.66
N GLY A 259 1.49 -14.23 3.18
CA GLY A 259 2.82 -14.76 2.92
C GLY A 259 3.07 -15.14 1.46
N GLY A 260 2.05 -15.64 0.76
CA GLY A 260 2.11 -15.92 -0.68
C GLY A 260 2.38 -14.64 -1.46
N ILE A 261 1.57 -13.60 -1.26
CA ILE A 261 1.70 -12.30 -1.93
C ILE A 261 3.07 -11.65 -1.63
N LEU A 262 3.52 -11.69 -0.37
CA LEU A 262 4.82 -11.11 -0.01
C LEU A 262 6.01 -11.83 -0.65
N ARG A 263 5.92 -13.14 -0.87
CA ARG A 263 7.02 -13.95 -1.45
C ARG A 263 7.00 -13.98 -2.98
N GLN A 264 5.81 -14.11 -3.57
CA GLN A 264 5.65 -14.36 -5.02
C GLN A 264 5.31 -13.10 -5.80
N GLY A 265 4.82 -12.06 -5.12
CA GLY A 265 4.25 -10.90 -5.79
C GLY A 265 2.91 -11.22 -6.44
N PHE A 266 2.52 -10.40 -7.40
CA PHE A 266 1.29 -10.56 -8.19
C PHE A 266 1.37 -9.78 -9.49
N GLU A 267 0.53 -10.12 -10.45
CA GLU A 267 0.35 -9.38 -11.71
C GLU A 267 -0.88 -8.49 -11.61
N LEU A 268 -0.79 -7.27 -12.16
CA LEU A 268 -1.85 -6.28 -12.18
C LEU A 268 -1.72 -5.40 -13.43
N GLY A 269 -2.78 -5.32 -14.25
CA GLY A 269 -2.77 -4.54 -15.48
C GLY A 269 -1.63 -4.94 -16.42
N GLY A 270 -1.26 -6.23 -16.44
CA GLY A 270 -0.15 -6.75 -17.24
C GLY A 270 1.25 -6.43 -16.71
N ARG A 271 1.38 -5.85 -15.51
CA ARG A 271 2.67 -5.63 -14.83
C ARG A 271 2.83 -6.56 -13.64
N ALA A 272 3.99 -7.18 -13.50
CA ALA A 272 4.35 -7.93 -12.31
C ALA A 272 4.83 -6.97 -11.21
N PHE A 273 4.36 -7.17 -9.99
CA PHE A 273 4.74 -6.42 -8.81
C PHE A 273 5.40 -7.33 -7.79
N GLU A 274 6.55 -6.93 -7.28
CA GLU A 274 7.30 -7.63 -6.25
C GLU A 274 7.36 -6.83 -4.95
N PHE A 275 7.45 -7.53 -3.82
CA PHE A 275 7.56 -6.88 -2.51
C PHE A 275 8.82 -6.03 -2.43
N LEU A 276 8.66 -4.77 -2.07
CA LEU A 276 9.76 -3.83 -1.93
C LEU A 276 10.18 -3.65 -0.48
N ALA A 277 9.30 -3.11 0.34
CA ALA A 277 9.58 -2.80 1.74
C ALA A 277 8.31 -2.35 2.48
N TYR A 278 8.46 -2.05 3.77
CA TYR A 278 7.45 -1.35 4.57
C TYR A 278 8.04 -0.09 5.21
N SER A 279 7.21 0.84 5.63
CA SER A 279 7.57 1.87 6.59
C SER A 279 7.17 1.43 8.01
N LEU A 280 7.80 1.96 9.05
CA LEU A 280 7.44 1.60 10.43
C LEU A 280 6.00 2.00 10.78
N SER A 281 5.49 3.10 10.21
CA SER A 281 4.08 3.48 10.33
C SER A 281 3.18 2.58 9.49
N GLY A 282 3.62 2.21 8.29
CA GLY A 282 2.89 1.35 7.38
C GLY A 282 2.61 -0.02 7.97
N ILE A 283 3.61 -0.66 8.59
CA ILE A 283 3.40 -1.99 9.18
C ILE A 283 2.38 -2.00 10.32
N ARG A 284 2.24 -0.90 11.05
CA ARG A 284 1.18 -0.75 12.08
C ARG A 284 -0.22 -0.69 11.45
N GLY A 285 -0.32 -0.22 10.22
CA GLY A 285 -1.54 -0.20 9.42
C GLY A 285 -1.63 -1.40 8.48
N HIS A 286 -0.81 -2.44 8.68
CA HIS A 286 -0.71 -3.63 7.83
C HIS A 286 -0.51 -3.29 6.35
N SER A 287 0.27 -2.27 6.05
CA SER A 287 0.54 -1.82 4.69
C SER A 287 2.02 -1.86 4.33
N VAL A 288 2.29 -2.20 3.08
CA VAL A 288 3.63 -2.38 2.53
C VAL A 288 3.73 -1.76 1.13
N TRP A 289 4.95 -1.60 0.65
CA TRP A 289 5.25 -1.14 -0.70
C TRP A 289 5.61 -2.32 -1.61
N PHE A 290 5.06 -2.31 -2.80
CA PHE A 290 5.46 -3.16 -3.92
C PHE A 290 5.97 -2.29 -5.06
N VAL A 291 6.78 -2.88 -5.93
CA VAL A 291 7.32 -2.22 -7.11
C VAL A 291 7.28 -3.16 -8.32
N SER A 292 6.90 -2.62 -9.46
CA SER A 292 7.11 -3.29 -10.74
C SER A 292 8.49 -2.89 -11.28
N PRO A 293 9.34 -3.82 -11.70
CA PRO A 293 10.64 -3.50 -12.29
C PRO A 293 10.53 -2.51 -13.46
N PHE A 294 11.52 -1.64 -13.61
CA PHE A 294 11.51 -0.58 -14.63
C PHE A 294 12.92 -0.22 -15.10
N HIS A 295 13.00 0.55 -16.17
CA HIS A 295 14.22 1.21 -16.61
C HIS A 295 14.27 2.65 -16.12
N ASP A 296 15.31 2.97 -15.37
CA ASP A 296 15.64 4.33 -14.94
C ASP A 296 16.70 4.91 -15.88
N PRO A 297 16.60 6.19 -16.29
CA PRO A 297 17.56 6.82 -17.18
C PRO A 297 19.00 6.83 -16.65
N GLU A 298 19.19 6.93 -15.34
CA GLU A 298 20.53 7.00 -14.72
C GLU A 298 21.03 5.63 -14.28
N GLU A 299 20.17 4.75 -13.78
CA GLU A 299 20.54 3.48 -13.15
C GLU A 299 20.31 2.26 -14.03
N GLY A 300 19.66 2.41 -15.18
CA GLY A 300 19.28 1.30 -16.05
C GLY A 300 18.16 0.44 -15.42
N TYR A 301 18.24 -0.89 -15.55
CA TYR A 301 17.19 -1.78 -15.06
C TYR A 301 17.17 -1.84 -13.52
N VAL A 302 16.01 -1.51 -12.94
CA VAL A 302 15.78 -1.37 -11.49
C VAL A 302 14.75 -2.40 -11.03
N THR A 303 15.11 -3.17 -10.00
CA THR A 303 14.29 -4.16 -9.31
C THR A 303 14.14 -3.79 -7.83
N ALA A 304 13.25 -4.43 -7.09
CA ALA A 304 13.14 -4.23 -5.64
C ALA A 304 14.46 -4.55 -4.91
N GLU A 305 15.18 -5.57 -5.35
CA GLU A 305 16.49 -5.91 -4.78
C GLU A 305 17.51 -4.80 -5.01
N LYS A 306 17.59 -4.26 -6.23
CA LYS A 306 18.49 -3.14 -6.56
C LYS A 306 18.16 -1.90 -5.74
N ILE A 307 16.88 -1.59 -5.58
CA ILE A 307 16.46 -0.49 -4.71
C ILE A 307 16.94 -0.73 -3.28
N ARG A 308 16.65 -1.91 -2.69
CA ARG A 308 17.05 -2.22 -1.32
C ARG A 308 18.56 -2.15 -1.11
N SER A 309 19.35 -2.69 -2.05
CA SER A 309 20.81 -2.68 -1.97
C SER A 309 21.42 -1.28 -2.09
N SER A 310 20.75 -0.36 -2.80
CA SER A 310 21.21 1.03 -2.96
C SER A 310 20.96 1.92 -1.73
N LEU A 311 20.17 1.46 -0.73
CA LEU A 311 19.77 2.28 0.42
C LEU A 311 20.89 2.50 1.44
N GLY A 312 21.95 1.70 1.41
CA GLY A 312 23.09 1.79 2.32
C GLY A 312 23.77 0.44 2.57
N ASP A 313 24.84 0.45 3.35
CA ASP A 313 25.53 -0.78 3.73
C ASP A 313 24.88 -1.41 4.97
N PHE A 314 24.24 -2.55 4.77
CA PHE A 314 23.57 -3.34 5.79
C PHE A 314 24.30 -4.65 6.11
N SER A 315 25.52 -4.85 5.63
CA SER A 315 26.27 -6.12 5.76
C SER A 315 26.39 -6.59 7.20
N LYS A 316 26.58 -5.66 8.15
CA LYS A 316 26.67 -5.96 9.59
C LYS A 316 25.31 -6.36 10.24
N LEU A 317 24.22 -6.20 9.51
CA LEU A 317 22.86 -6.44 10.04
C LEU A 317 22.21 -7.71 9.49
N LEU A 318 22.84 -8.41 8.56
CA LEU A 318 22.28 -9.59 7.90
C LEU A 318 21.89 -10.71 8.89
N ARG A 319 22.60 -10.82 10.01
CA ARG A 319 22.30 -11.80 11.06
C ARG A 319 21.18 -11.36 12.04
N THR A 320 20.61 -10.18 11.82
CA THR A 320 19.56 -9.62 12.67
C THR A 320 18.41 -9.10 11.80
N PRO A 321 17.55 -10.00 11.27
CA PRO A 321 16.53 -9.64 10.28
C PRO A 321 15.63 -8.47 10.69
N SER A 322 15.24 -8.39 11.96
CA SER A 322 14.41 -7.30 12.48
C SER A 322 15.11 -5.93 12.40
N LYS A 323 16.42 -5.87 12.71
CA LYS A 323 17.20 -4.64 12.56
C LYS A 323 17.41 -4.30 11.10
N TYR A 324 17.74 -5.28 10.27
CA TYR A 324 17.90 -5.10 8.82
C TYR A 324 16.62 -4.48 8.21
N ALA A 325 15.47 -5.12 8.44
CA ALA A 325 14.18 -4.64 7.95
C ALA A 325 13.85 -3.22 8.48
N ALA A 326 14.10 -2.94 9.76
CA ALA A 326 13.88 -1.61 10.34
C ALA A 326 14.78 -0.51 9.72
N ARG A 327 15.98 -0.85 9.22
CA ARG A 327 16.85 0.12 8.54
C ARG A 327 16.37 0.40 7.12
N ILE A 328 15.96 -0.64 6.38
CA ILE A 328 15.31 -0.47 5.08
C ILE A 328 14.04 0.38 5.24
N ALA A 329 13.18 0.04 6.20
CA ALA A 329 11.93 0.76 6.47
C ALA A 329 12.12 2.29 6.72
N GLN A 330 13.31 2.68 7.16
CA GLN A 330 13.64 4.10 7.37
C GLN A 330 13.59 4.90 6.06
N ALA A 331 13.98 4.30 4.93
CA ALA A 331 13.96 4.96 3.62
C ALA A 331 12.54 5.18 3.07
N PHE A 332 11.59 4.35 3.51
CA PHE A 332 10.19 4.41 3.11
C PHE A 332 9.30 5.18 4.09
N THR A 333 9.88 5.80 5.11
CA THR A 333 9.14 6.71 5.98
C THR A 333 8.77 7.96 5.17
N PRO A 334 7.50 8.40 5.21
CA PRO A 334 7.10 9.67 4.62
C PRO A 334 7.89 10.82 5.23
N THR A 335 8.42 11.69 4.38
CA THR A 335 9.21 12.86 4.78
C THR A 335 9.02 14.00 3.80
N ASP A 336 9.07 15.23 4.29
CA ASP A 336 9.10 16.43 3.46
C ASP A 336 10.55 16.79 3.16
N ARG A 337 10.81 17.16 1.91
CA ARG A 337 12.13 17.72 1.52
C ARG A 337 12.35 19.06 2.20
N SER A 338 13.62 19.35 2.45
CA SER A 338 14.04 20.63 2.95
C SER A 338 15.37 21.04 2.32
N VAL A 339 16.19 21.75 3.03
CA VAL A 339 17.45 22.29 2.55
C VAL A 339 18.48 21.20 2.28
N LYS A 340 19.36 21.45 1.35
CA LYS A 340 20.56 20.65 1.16
C LYS A 340 21.67 21.14 2.07
N ILE A 341 22.39 20.20 2.69
CA ILE A 341 23.48 20.45 3.62
C ILE A 341 24.77 19.90 3.02
N ARG A 342 25.80 20.73 2.94
CA ARG A 342 27.10 20.35 2.43
C ARG A 342 27.90 19.59 3.48
N ARG A 343 28.90 18.80 3.03
CA ARG A 343 29.75 18.03 3.93
C ARG A 343 30.47 18.91 4.99
N SER A 344 30.84 20.13 4.66
CA SER A 344 31.49 21.08 5.56
C SER A 344 30.56 21.71 6.61
N GLU A 345 29.25 21.55 6.44
CA GLU A 345 28.22 22.18 7.28
C GLU A 345 27.73 21.28 8.41
N TRP A 346 28.19 20.02 8.45
CA TRP A 346 27.82 19.10 9.52
C TRP A 346 29.00 18.26 10.03
N GLU A 347 28.89 17.83 11.28
CA GLU A 347 29.86 16.95 11.94
C GLU A 347 29.17 15.91 12.81
N GLU A 348 29.84 14.75 12.98
CA GLU A 348 29.41 13.77 13.99
C GLU A 348 30.24 13.99 15.27
N GLN A 349 29.55 14.06 16.41
CA GLN A 349 30.14 14.16 17.72
C GLN A 349 29.77 12.95 18.58
N PRO A 350 30.61 12.55 19.55
CA PRO A 350 30.28 11.51 20.51
C PRO A 350 29.06 11.91 21.36
N ASP A 351 28.29 10.89 21.78
CA ASP A 351 27.21 11.11 22.75
C ASP A 351 27.74 11.54 24.11
N LEU A 352 26.99 12.41 24.79
CA LEU A 352 27.29 12.87 26.16
C LEU A 352 26.55 11.98 27.16
N GLY A 353 26.98 10.73 27.29
CA GLY A 353 26.31 9.73 28.10
C GLY A 353 24.90 9.42 27.58
N PRO A 354 23.96 9.02 28.44
CA PRO A 354 22.60 8.67 28.03
C PRO A 354 21.72 9.86 27.66
N HIS A 355 22.16 11.09 27.99
CA HIS A 355 21.34 12.31 27.87
C HIS A 355 21.20 12.83 26.45
N THR A 356 22.06 12.42 25.51
CA THR A 356 22.02 12.84 24.12
C THR A 356 21.61 11.71 23.14
N ASP A 357 21.12 10.57 23.66
CA ASP A 357 20.68 9.46 22.81
C ASP A 357 19.62 9.91 21.82
N GLY A 358 19.95 9.84 20.53
CA GLY A 358 19.07 10.23 19.43
C GLY A 358 18.85 11.73 19.25
N VAL A 359 19.58 12.62 19.96
CA VAL A 359 19.42 14.08 19.89
C VAL A 359 20.71 14.77 19.46
N GLY A 360 20.65 15.50 18.35
CA GLY A 360 21.68 16.40 17.84
C GLY A 360 21.25 17.85 17.91
N THR A 361 22.08 18.75 17.36
CA THR A 361 21.80 20.18 17.34
C THR A 361 21.97 20.80 15.96
N ILE A 362 21.24 21.89 15.71
CA ILE A 362 21.38 22.74 14.52
C ILE A 362 21.49 24.20 14.93
N SER A 363 22.14 24.99 14.08
CA SER A 363 22.24 26.44 14.27
C SER A 363 20.87 27.12 14.03
N PRO A 364 20.66 28.32 14.62
CA PRO A 364 19.48 29.14 14.37
C PRO A 364 19.30 29.47 12.87
N GLU A 365 20.41 29.74 12.17
CA GLU A 365 20.35 30.04 10.73
C GLU A 365 19.89 28.84 9.90
N LEU A 366 20.42 27.65 10.20
CA LEU A 366 19.95 26.41 9.52
C LEU A 366 18.48 26.14 9.84
N ALA A 367 18.06 26.28 11.10
CA ALA A 367 16.68 26.11 11.50
C ALA A 367 15.72 27.07 10.79
N ARG A 368 16.14 28.34 10.60
CA ARG A 368 15.40 29.36 9.86
C ARG A 368 15.23 28.95 8.39
N LYS A 369 16.31 28.53 7.72
CA LYS A 369 16.26 28.05 6.32
C LYS A 369 15.33 26.84 6.15
N ILE A 370 15.43 25.86 7.04
CA ILE A 370 14.55 24.69 7.06
C ILE A 370 13.08 25.12 7.17
N TRP A 371 12.79 26.06 8.03
CA TRP A 371 11.43 26.54 8.27
C TRP A 371 10.89 27.37 7.10
N GLU A 372 11.70 28.26 6.53
CA GLU A 372 11.35 29.05 5.34
C GLU A 372 10.99 28.14 4.16
N GLU A 373 11.83 27.14 3.89
CA GLU A 373 11.58 26.17 2.80
C GLU A 373 10.27 25.40 3.02
N ARG A 374 10.00 24.99 4.26
CA ARG A 374 8.74 24.33 4.60
C ARG A 374 7.52 25.24 4.44
N CYS A 375 7.59 26.48 4.89
CA CYS A 375 6.51 27.44 4.72
C CYS A 375 6.21 27.70 3.24
N TYR A 376 7.26 27.79 2.43
CA TYR A 376 7.12 27.92 0.98
C TYR A 376 6.42 26.70 0.35
N ALA A 377 6.83 25.50 0.76
CA ALA A 377 6.29 24.23 0.28
C ALA A 377 4.82 24.04 0.63
N THR A 378 4.41 24.36 1.85
CA THR A 378 3.03 24.10 2.33
C THR A 378 2.04 25.19 1.93
N ARG A 379 2.51 26.36 1.49
CA ARG A 379 1.69 27.58 1.27
C ARG A 379 0.74 27.91 2.43
N ASN A 380 1.05 27.41 3.62
CA ASN A 380 0.17 27.52 4.77
C ASN A 380 0.61 28.68 5.66
N LEU A 381 0.01 29.85 5.46
CA LEU A 381 0.27 31.07 6.22
C LEU A 381 0.01 30.92 7.74
N ARG A 382 -0.79 29.95 8.16
CA ARG A 382 -1.05 29.71 9.61
C ARG A 382 0.08 28.97 10.30
N GLU A 383 0.77 28.04 9.62
CA GLU A 383 1.96 27.37 10.15
C GLU A 383 3.19 28.29 10.19
N SER A 384 3.17 29.39 9.42
CA SER A 384 4.28 30.31 9.31
C SER A 384 4.52 31.21 10.55
N ARG A 385 3.69 31.17 11.57
CA ARG A 385 3.77 32.10 12.72
C ARG A 385 4.82 31.72 13.76
N VAL A 386 5.19 30.46 13.86
CA VAL A 386 6.14 29.98 14.88
C VAL A 386 7.17 29.07 14.25
N GLN A 387 8.42 29.49 14.29
CA GLN A 387 9.54 28.65 13.87
C GLN A 387 9.72 27.49 14.86
N PRO A 388 9.77 26.23 14.40
CA PRO A 388 10.02 25.09 15.26
C PRO A 388 11.40 25.16 15.92
N SER A 389 11.48 24.78 17.18
CA SER A 389 12.74 24.66 17.93
C SER A 389 13.35 23.26 17.85
N ALA A 390 12.60 22.29 17.31
CA ALA A 390 13.05 20.91 17.14
C ALA A 390 12.44 20.26 15.88
N TYR A 391 13.25 19.41 15.23
CA TYR A 391 12.87 18.70 14.03
C TYR A 391 13.20 17.21 14.15
N GLN A 392 12.24 16.35 13.88
CA GLN A 392 12.52 14.94 13.64
C GLN A 392 12.95 14.77 12.19
N PHE A 393 14.10 14.19 11.96
CA PHE A 393 14.75 14.22 10.66
C PHE A 393 15.23 12.86 10.15
N ARG A 394 15.58 12.83 8.86
CA ARG A 394 16.35 11.79 8.18
C ARG A 394 17.47 12.46 7.38
N PHE A 395 18.69 11.96 7.52
CA PHE A 395 19.86 12.51 6.83
C PHE A 395 20.96 11.45 6.76
N LEU A 396 21.42 11.04 5.58
CA LEU A 396 22.57 10.14 5.35
C LEU A 396 22.68 8.95 6.33
N GLY A 397 21.58 8.22 6.55
CA GLY A 397 21.55 7.09 7.50
C GLY A 397 21.38 7.51 8.97
N TYR A 398 21.42 8.81 9.28
CA TYR A 398 21.07 9.34 10.59
C TYR A 398 19.56 9.49 10.74
N LYS A 399 19.10 9.27 11.96
CA LYS A 399 17.69 9.38 12.36
C LYS A 399 17.61 9.80 13.82
N GLY A 400 16.80 10.80 14.11
CA GLY A 400 16.61 11.29 15.47
C GLY A 400 15.88 12.62 15.46
N VAL A 401 16.18 13.42 16.47
CA VAL A 401 15.73 14.79 16.62
C VAL A 401 16.96 15.71 16.60
N VAL A 402 16.84 16.87 15.98
CA VAL A 402 17.77 17.98 16.16
C VAL A 402 17.04 19.13 16.82
N VAL A 403 17.70 19.80 17.73
CA VAL A 403 17.22 21.00 18.44
C VAL A 403 18.09 22.21 18.11
N VAL A 404 17.48 23.38 18.16
CA VAL A 404 18.19 24.65 17.89
C VAL A 404 19.16 24.95 19.04
N ASP A 405 20.44 25.11 18.72
CA ASP A 405 21.49 25.55 19.65
C ASP A 405 21.98 26.95 19.26
N HIS A 406 21.62 27.95 20.05
CA HIS A 406 21.95 29.35 19.79
C HIS A 406 23.45 29.68 19.86
N ARG A 407 24.29 28.72 20.30
CA ARG A 407 25.76 28.87 20.33
C ARG A 407 26.40 28.51 18.99
N LEU A 408 25.64 27.94 18.04
CA LEU A 408 26.14 27.60 16.71
C LEU A 408 25.93 28.79 15.75
N GLU A 409 26.98 29.17 15.07
CA GLU A 409 26.99 30.26 14.10
C GLU A 409 27.02 29.71 12.66
N GLY A 410 26.41 30.44 11.71
CA GLY A 410 26.30 30.05 10.30
C GLY A 410 25.44 28.83 10.12
N ILE A 411 25.59 28.14 8.97
CA ILE A 411 24.90 26.89 8.69
C ILE A 411 25.66 25.74 9.31
N LYS A 412 25.19 25.22 10.42
CA LYS A 412 25.87 24.15 11.17
C LYS A 412 24.87 23.11 11.70
N MET A 413 25.27 21.83 11.61
CA MET A 413 24.55 20.71 12.21
C MET A 413 25.55 19.79 12.95
N ARG A 414 25.21 19.41 14.18
CA ARG A 414 25.94 18.44 14.98
C ARG A 414 25.09 17.23 15.24
N LEU A 415 25.51 16.09 14.70
CA LEU A 415 24.87 14.82 14.88
C LEU A 415 25.60 13.97 15.93
N ARG A 416 24.93 12.98 16.49
CA ARG A 416 25.46 12.06 17.47
C ARG A 416 25.66 10.66 16.91
N GLY A 417 26.59 9.91 17.47
CA GLY A 417 26.82 8.51 17.10
C GLY A 417 25.57 7.65 17.24
N SER A 418 24.77 7.88 18.30
CA SER A 418 23.48 7.20 18.52
C SER A 418 22.44 7.43 17.43
N GLN A 419 22.53 8.55 16.70
CA GLN A 419 21.65 8.86 15.59
C GLN A 419 22.01 8.09 14.32
N ARG A 420 23.29 7.69 14.14
CA ARG A 420 23.74 6.93 12.98
C ARG A 420 23.23 5.50 13.04
N LYS A 421 22.34 5.14 12.15
CA LYS A 421 21.71 3.82 12.12
C LYS A 421 22.39 2.85 11.16
N PHE A 422 23.01 3.38 10.11
CA PHE A 422 23.83 2.64 9.14
C PHE A 422 24.74 3.63 8.40
N PRO A 423 25.91 3.17 7.91
CA PRO A 423 26.77 3.99 7.07
C PRO A 423 26.16 4.19 5.69
N MET A 424 26.32 5.39 5.14
CA MET A 424 26.06 5.71 3.75
C MET A 424 27.35 6.20 3.08
N HIS A 425 27.36 6.20 1.76
CA HIS A 425 28.48 6.72 0.99
C HIS A 425 28.70 8.21 1.31
N ASN A 426 29.96 8.63 1.31
CA ASN A 426 30.30 10.04 1.43
C ASN A 426 29.78 10.78 0.20
N VAL A 427 29.02 11.83 0.45
CA VAL A 427 28.51 12.75 -0.59
C VAL A 427 28.86 14.18 -0.17
N GLU A 428 29.13 15.02 -1.17
CA GLU A 428 29.45 16.44 -0.94
C GLU A 428 28.24 17.22 -0.43
N GLU A 429 27.04 16.82 -0.82
CA GLU A 429 25.80 17.48 -0.44
C GLU A 429 24.69 16.46 -0.28
N ALA A 430 23.88 16.62 0.76
CA ALA A 430 22.73 15.76 1.00
C ALA A 430 21.50 16.54 1.45
N GLU A 431 20.34 16.04 1.11
CA GLU A 431 19.06 16.63 1.48
C GLU A 431 18.72 16.32 2.95
N PHE A 432 18.34 17.36 3.69
CA PHE A 432 17.78 17.23 5.04
C PHE A 432 16.27 17.00 4.91
N GLU A 433 15.82 15.86 5.37
CA GLU A 433 14.42 15.44 5.27
C GLU A 433 13.73 15.58 6.62
N ILE A 434 12.56 16.22 6.64
CA ILE A 434 11.76 16.42 7.85
C ILE A 434 10.69 15.31 7.93
N ALA A 435 10.75 14.51 8.98
CA ALA A 435 9.71 13.55 9.30
C ALA A 435 8.60 14.17 10.18
N ARG A 436 8.96 15.13 11.03
CA ARG A 436 8.03 15.89 11.89
C ARG A 436 8.72 17.16 12.41
N SER A 437 7.94 18.20 12.63
CA SER A 437 8.40 19.42 13.32
C SER A 437 7.55 19.67 14.57
N PHE A 438 8.12 20.38 15.54
CA PHE A 438 7.49 20.62 16.83
C PHE A 438 7.49 22.14 17.11
N ASN A 439 6.32 22.75 17.02
CA ASN A 439 6.12 24.19 17.26
C ASN A 439 5.76 24.47 18.72
N TYR A 440 5.21 23.47 19.41
CA TYR A 440 4.82 23.51 20.83
C TYR A 440 4.83 22.09 21.41
N PRO A 441 4.91 21.96 22.73
CA PRO A 441 4.85 20.65 23.37
C PRO A 441 3.52 19.95 23.10
N ASN A 442 3.58 18.67 22.74
CA ASN A 442 2.38 17.84 22.67
C ASN A 442 1.93 17.43 24.07
N PRO A 443 0.64 17.14 24.28
CA PRO A 443 0.17 16.50 25.52
C PRO A 443 0.99 15.24 25.81
N VAL A 444 1.44 15.10 27.06
CA VAL A 444 2.17 13.93 27.50
C VAL A 444 1.20 12.78 27.74
N HIS A 445 1.39 11.70 27.01
CA HIS A 445 0.70 10.44 27.24
C HIS A 445 1.69 9.45 27.86
N LEU A 446 1.40 8.99 29.06
CA LEU A 446 2.20 7.93 29.68
C LEU A 446 2.05 6.63 28.91
N ASN A 447 3.16 5.95 28.67
CA ASN A 447 3.13 4.65 28.04
C ASN A 447 2.46 3.64 29.00
N ARG A 448 1.44 2.95 28.53
CA ARG A 448 0.71 1.92 29.30
C ARG A 448 1.66 0.87 29.92
N LEU A 449 2.71 0.50 29.22
CA LEU A 449 3.71 -0.45 29.73
C LEU A 449 4.49 0.10 30.91
N VAL A 450 4.79 1.40 30.94
CA VAL A 450 5.46 2.08 32.07
C VAL A 450 4.52 2.14 33.29
N LEU A 451 3.23 2.40 33.06
CA LEU A 451 2.21 2.41 34.14
C LEU A 451 1.95 1.04 34.75
N LEU A 452 2.15 -0.04 33.97
CA LEU A 452 1.94 -1.41 34.43
C LEU A 452 3.21 -2.09 34.95
N SER A 453 4.38 -1.43 34.82
CA SER A 453 5.59 -1.91 35.47
C SER A 453 5.44 -1.75 36.98
N PRO A 454 5.56 -2.82 37.79
CA PRO A 454 5.59 -2.66 39.22
C PRO A 454 6.76 -1.75 39.59
N LEU A 455 6.47 -0.68 40.32
CA LEU A 455 7.51 0.14 40.93
C LEU A 455 8.34 -0.82 41.77
N ARG A 456 9.55 -1.14 41.34
CA ARG A 456 10.52 -1.77 42.23
C ARG A 456 10.84 -0.74 43.30
N THR A 457 10.24 -0.93 44.45
CA THR A 457 10.72 -0.32 45.70
C THR A 457 11.96 -1.13 46.10
N ASP A 458 13.14 -0.58 45.78
CA ASP A 458 14.35 -0.99 46.45
C ASP A 458 14.44 -0.28 47.80
#